data_3ac83d0e0caab2c2156e2d7e46963f8e
#
_entry.id   3ac83d0e0caab2c2156e2d7e46963f8e
#
_cell.length_a   1.000
_cell.length_b   1.000
_cell.length_c   1.000
_cell.angle_alpha   90.00
_cell.angle_beta   90.00
_cell.angle_gamma   90.00
#
_symmetry.space_group_name_H-M   'P 1'
#
loop_
_entity.id
_entity.type
_entity.pdbx_description
1 polymer ?
#
loop_
_entity_poly.entity_id
_entity_poly.type
_entity_poly.pdbx_seq_one_letter_code
_entity_poly.pdbx_strand_id
1 'polypeptide(L)'
;MLIAIISDLHANLEATLAVFQRIDERKPDRIICLGDLTGYNANPNEVVDIVRERNIPTIMGNHDAAVCGLEDPWFFRAAAKKAIEWQYEQIRDDNRRWLASCHEQIVFNADCLGVHGSPSNRDDYIIDWLDAVRQLE
;
A
#
# COMPACT_ATOMS: atom_id res chain seq x y z
N MET A 1 -6.10 1.24 -23.15
CA MET A 1 -5.10 1.20 -22.08
C MET A 1 -5.62 0.29 -20.98
N LEU A 2 -4.87 -0.74 -20.59
CA LEU A 2 -5.17 -1.65 -19.49
C LEU A 2 -4.27 -1.31 -18.31
N ILE A 3 -4.85 -1.00 -17.15
CA ILE A 3 -4.10 -0.68 -15.94
C ILE A 3 -4.38 -1.76 -14.89
N ALA A 4 -3.35 -2.33 -14.30
CA ALA A 4 -3.47 -3.16 -13.11
C ALA A 4 -3.33 -2.28 -11.87
N ILE A 5 -4.29 -2.33 -10.98
CA ILE A 5 -4.26 -1.65 -9.69
C ILE A 5 -4.16 -2.72 -8.61
N ILE A 6 -3.15 -2.61 -7.76
CA ILE A 6 -2.93 -3.48 -6.60
C ILE A 6 -2.91 -2.65 -5.33
N SER A 7 -3.28 -3.25 -4.22
CA SER A 7 -3.29 -2.63 -2.89
C SER A 7 -3.23 -3.71 -1.81
N ASP A 8 -2.86 -3.33 -0.60
CA ASP A 8 -3.01 -4.18 0.59
C ASP A 8 -2.28 -5.52 0.47
N LEU A 9 -1.03 -5.48 0.04
CA LEU A 9 -0.17 -6.66 -0.09
C LEU A 9 0.24 -7.24 1.27
N HIS A 10 0.32 -6.38 2.27
CA HIS A 10 0.48 -6.73 3.69
C HIS A 10 1.55 -7.79 3.97
N ALA A 11 2.74 -7.60 3.40
CA ALA A 11 3.87 -8.52 3.60
C ALA A 11 3.55 -10.01 3.31
N ASN A 12 2.53 -10.29 2.48
CA ASN A 12 2.12 -11.62 2.06
C ASN A 12 2.86 -11.99 0.76
N LEU A 13 4.04 -12.58 0.90
CA LEU A 13 4.90 -12.90 -0.24
C LEU A 13 4.23 -13.84 -1.23
N GLU A 14 3.59 -14.89 -0.73
CA GLU A 14 2.97 -15.94 -1.57
C GLU A 14 1.83 -15.36 -2.41
N ALA A 15 0.95 -14.56 -1.79
CA ALA A 15 -0.14 -13.89 -2.50
C ALA A 15 0.41 -12.87 -3.50
N THR A 16 1.43 -12.11 -3.11
CA THR A 16 2.08 -11.11 -3.96
C THR A 16 2.66 -11.77 -5.22
N LEU A 17 3.40 -12.87 -5.09
CA LEU A 17 3.96 -13.60 -6.22
C LEU A 17 2.85 -14.16 -7.14
N ALA A 18 1.78 -14.73 -6.58
CA ALA A 18 0.66 -15.24 -7.35
C ALA A 18 -0.08 -14.14 -8.13
N VAL A 19 -0.28 -12.97 -7.50
CA VAL A 19 -0.89 -11.81 -8.16
C VAL A 19 0.00 -11.30 -9.29
N PHE A 20 1.30 -11.14 -9.07
CA PHE A 20 2.21 -10.69 -10.13
C PHE A 20 2.31 -11.67 -11.28
N GLN A 21 2.29 -12.97 -11.04
CA GLN A 21 2.20 -13.95 -12.12
C GLN A 21 0.97 -13.70 -13.01
N ARG A 22 -0.20 -13.44 -12.41
CA ARG A 22 -1.42 -13.13 -13.16
C ARG A 22 -1.38 -11.80 -13.91
N ILE A 23 -0.76 -10.79 -13.31
CA ILE A 23 -0.53 -9.49 -13.95
C ILE A 23 0.38 -9.67 -15.18
N ASP A 24 1.48 -10.41 -15.03
CA ASP A 24 2.44 -10.65 -16.11
C ASP A 24 1.80 -11.42 -17.30
N GLU A 25 0.87 -12.36 -17.02
CA GLU A 25 0.07 -13.04 -18.04
C GLU A 25 -0.88 -12.08 -18.78
N ARG A 26 -1.43 -11.08 -18.10
CA ARG A 26 -2.39 -10.10 -18.66
C ARG A 26 -1.72 -8.97 -19.42
N LYS A 27 -0.43 -8.73 -19.18
CA LYS A 27 0.39 -7.70 -19.83
C LYS A 27 -0.27 -6.31 -19.83
N PRO A 28 -0.61 -5.76 -18.64
CA PRO A 28 -1.18 -4.41 -18.59
C PRO A 28 -0.18 -3.38 -19.11
N ASP A 29 -0.69 -2.26 -19.62
CA ASP A 29 0.14 -1.12 -20.04
C ASP A 29 0.82 -0.44 -18.85
N ARG A 30 0.20 -0.49 -17.66
CA ARG A 30 0.72 0.08 -16.40
C ARG A 30 0.27 -0.75 -15.21
N ILE A 31 1.10 -0.72 -14.15
CA ILE A 31 0.75 -1.25 -12.82
C ILE A 31 0.88 -0.09 -11.84
N ILE A 32 -0.04 0.01 -10.87
CA ILE A 32 -0.07 1.02 -9.81
C ILE A 32 -0.35 0.31 -8.50
N CYS A 33 0.35 0.69 -7.44
CA CYS A 33 0.13 0.20 -6.08
C CYS A 33 -0.43 1.30 -5.19
N LEU A 34 -1.56 1.04 -4.56
CA LEU A 34 -2.23 1.99 -3.67
C LEU A 34 -1.86 1.82 -2.19
N GLY A 35 -0.67 1.28 -1.92
CA GLY A 35 -0.12 1.22 -0.58
C GLY A 35 -0.44 -0.07 0.18
N ASP A 36 -0.10 -0.06 1.45
CA ASP A 36 -0.16 -1.17 2.38
C ASP A 36 0.62 -2.41 1.88
N LEU A 37 1.90 -2.15 1.56
CA LEU A 37 2.84 -3.22 1.26
C LEU A 37 3.19 -4.00 2.52
N THR A 38 3.14 -3.34 3.67
CA THR A 38 3.54 -3.84 4.98
C THR A 38 2.33 -4.12 5.89
N GLY A 39 2.57 -4.58 7.10
CA GLY A 39 1.53 -5.01 8.03
C GLY A 39 1.17 -6.49 7.93
N TYR A 40 0.52 -7.03 8.94
CA TYR A 40 -0.05 -8.36 9.11
C TYR A 40 0.89 -9.56 8.94
N ASN A 41 1.52 -9.78 7.78
CA ASN A 41 2.27 -11.01 7.47
C ASN A 41 3.78 -10.84 7.66
N ALA A 42 4.59 -11.85 7.26
CA ALA A 42 5.95 -12.02 7.75
C ALA A 42 7.07 -11.62 6.79
N ASN A 43 6.76 -11.16 5.57
CA ASN A 43 7.76 -10.89 4.53
C ASN A 43 7.76 -9.42 4.05
N PRO A 44 7.94 -8.43 4.97
CA PRO A 44 7.85 -7.02 4.59
C PRO A 44 8.94 -6.61 3.58
N ASN A 45 10.17 -7.09 3.75
CA ASN A 45 11.26 -6.72 2.87
C ASN A 45 11.10 -7.28 1.46
N GLU A 46 10.74 -8.55 1.36
CA GLU A 46 10.58 -9.26 0.09
C GLU A 46 9.45 -8.64 -0.74
N VAL A 47 8.33 -8.30 -0.10
CA VAL A 47 7.20 -7.65 -0.79
C VAL A 47 7.56 -6.25 -1.25
N VAL A 48 8.22 -5.46 -0.41
CA VAL A 48 8.69 -4.12 -0.78
C VAL A 48 9.72 -4.20 -1.91
N ASP A 49 10.68 -5.13 -1.84
CA ASP A 49 11.69 -5.34 -2.89
C ASP A 49 11.04 -5.64 -4.25
N ILE A 50 10.06 -6.55 -4.30
CA ILE A 50 9.36 -6.91 -5.53
C ILE A 50 8.72 -5.68 -6.19
N VAL A 51 8.01 -4.86 -5.41
CA VAL A 51 7.32 -3.68 -5.93
C VAL A 51 8.32 -2.61 -6.39
N ARG A 52 9.38 -2.40 -5.61
CA ARG A 52 10.43 -1.44 -5.85
C ARG A 52 11.28 -1.81 -7.08
N GLU A 53 11.70 -3.07 -7.21
CA GLU A 53 12.50 -3.56 -8.36
C GLU A 53 11.72 -3.51 -9.67
N ARG A 54 10.40 -3.69 -9.61
CA ARG A 54 9.51 -3.53 -10.77
C ARG A 54 9.23 -2.07 -11.11
N ASN A 55 9.74 -1.10 -10.34
CA ASN A 55 9.51 0.34 -10.50
C ASN A 55 8.02 0.70 -10.56
N ILE A 56 7.20 0.06 -9.74
CA ILE A 56 5.76 0.30 -9.71
C ILE A 56 5.49 1.61 -8.97
N PRO A 57 4.81 2.58 -9.61
CA PRO A 57 4.35 3.77 -8.90
C PRO A 57 3.47 3.37 -7.72
N THR A 58 3.87 3.81 -6.54
CA THR A 58 3.31 3.36 -5.27
C THR A 58 3.00 4.57 -4.40
N ILE A 59 1.85 4.54 -3.74
CA ILE A 59 1.52 5.50 -2.67
C ILE A 59 1.63 4.83 -1.30
N MET A 60 1.75 5.65 -0.27
CA MET A 60 1.88 5.19 1.10
C MET A 60 0.53 4.82 1.69
N GLY A 61 0.39 3.61 2.21
CA GLY A 61 -0.74 3.19 3.03
C GLY A 61 -0.53 3.51 4.51
N ASN A 62 -1.57 3.32 5.32
CA ASN A 62 -1.51 3.58 6.76
C ASN A 62 -0.59 2.59 7.50
N HIS A 63 -0.59 1.31 7.10
CA HIS A 63 0.36 0.35 7.66
C HIS A 63 1.81 0.67 7.27
N ASP A 64 2.04 1.14 6.05
CA ASP A 64 3.38 1.54 5.61
C ASP A 64 3.89 2.72 6.44
N ALA A 65 3.06 3.73 6.68
CA ALA A 65 3.39 4.88 7.51
C ALA A 65 3.73 4.46 8.95
N ALA A 66 2.95 3.56 9.54
CA ALA A 66 3.18 3.05 10.88
C ALA A 66 4.47 2.20 10.96
N VAL A 67 4.74 1.32 9.99
CA VAL A 67 5.99 0.53 9.91
C VAL A 67 7.21 1.43 9.67
N CYS A 68 7.04 2.58 9.02
CA CYS A 68 8.11 3.58 8.88
C CYS A 68 8.32 4.43 10.15
N GLY A 69 7.42 4.37 11.14
CA GLY A 69 7.47 5.19 12.34
C GLY A 69 7.01 6.63 12.11
N LEU A 70 6.25 6.87 11.04
CA LEU A 70 5.66 8.18 10.71
C LEU A 70 4.32 8.39 11.41
N GLU A 71 3.67 7.31 11.81
CA GLU A 71 2.40 7.30 12.54
C GLU A 71 2.45 6.34 13.72
N ASP A 72 1.70 6.67 14.78
CA ASP A 72 1.61 5.81 15.98
C ASP A 72 0.61 4.67 15.71
N PRO A 73 1.00 3.40 15.90
CA PRO A 73 0.14 2.25 15.65
C PRO A 73 -0.96 2.05 16.71
N TRP A 74 -1.19 2.98 17.60
CA TRP A 74 -2.12 2.78 18.72
C TRP A 74 -3.59 2.60 18.31
N PHE A 75 -4.00 3.15 17.17
CA PHE A 75 -5.36 3.00 16.63
C PHE A 75 -5.63 1.63 16.00
N PHE A 76 -4.57 0.92 15.65
CA PHE A 76 -4.73 -0.38 15.01
C PHE A 76 -5.26 -1.44 15.98
N ARG A 77 -6.02 -2.40 15.46
CA ARG A 77 -6.41 -3.58 16.23
C ARG A 77 -5.17 -4.33 16.73
N ALA A 78 -5.28 -4.98 17.89
CA ALA A 78 -4.15 -5.59 18.59
C ALA A 78 -3.27 -6.51 17.71
N ALA A 79 -3.87 -7.28 16.80
CA ALA A 79 -3.13 -8.16 15.89
C ALA A 79 -2.31 -7.34 14.86
N ALA A 80 -2.92 -6.32 14.25
CA ALA A 80 -2.27 -5.44 13.30
C ALA A 80 -1.14 -4.66 13.97
N LYS A 81 -1.41 -4.06 15.14
CA LYS A 81 -0.39 -3.35 15.94
C LYS A 81 0.83 -4.22 16.22
N LYS A 82 0.62 -5.44 16.69
CA LYS A 82 1.72 -6.37 16.99
C LYS A 82 2.55 -6.72 15.75
N ALA A 83 1.89 -6.89 14.60
CA ALA A 83 2.59 -7.14 13.33
C ALA A 83 3.40 -5.90 12.89
N ILE A 84 2.84 -4.69 13.01
CA ILE A 84 3.52 -3.43 12.69
C ILE A 84 4.75 -3.24 13.60
N GLU A 85 4.61 -3.41 14.92
CA GLU A 85 5.72 -3.30 15.87
C GLU A 85 6.86 -4.27 15.53
N TRP A 86 6.53 -5.51 15.18
CA TRP A 86 7.53 -6.48 14.75
C TRP A 86 8.17 -6.09 13.42
N GLN A 87 7.38 -5.67 12.42
CA GLN A 87 7.90 -5.28 11.10
C GLN A 87 8.74 -4.00 11.18
N TYR A 88 8.43 -3.08 12.08
CA TYR A 88 9.26 -1.89 12.36
C TYR A 88 10.71 -2.29 12.70
N GLU A 89 10.91 -3.39 13.42
CA GLU A 89 12.24 -3.90 13.77
C GLU A 89 12.90 -4.69 12.63
N GLN A 90 12.10 -5.31 11.74
CA GLN A 90 12.57 -6.19 10.67
C GLN A 90 12.83 -5.48 9.35
N ILE A 91 12.14 -4.35 9.10
CA ILE A 91 12.26 -3.64 7.82
C ILE A 91 13.66 -3.06 7.65
N ARG A 92 14.31 -3.34 6.52
CA ARG A 92 15.62 -2.79 6.21
C ARG A 92 15.56 -1.29 6.03
N ASP A 93 16.64 -0.59 6.38
CA ASP A 93 16.73 0.87 6.30
C ASP A 93 16.52 1.42 4.89
N ASP A 94 16.95 0.73 3.85
CA ASP A 94 16.74 1.14 2.46
C ASP A 94 15.26 1.02 2.06
N ASN A 95 14.57 -0.02 2.48
CA ASN A 95 13.15 -0.22 2.25
C ASN A 95 12.29 0.76 3.06
N ARG A 96 12.66 1.00 4.32
CA ARG A 96 12.02 2.02 5.16
C ARG A 96 12.10 3.40 4.52
N ARG A 97 13.30 3.81 4.05
CA ARG A 97 13.47 5.11 3.37
C ARG A 97 12.69 5.19 2.07
N TRP A 98 12.63 4.11 1.30
CA TRP A 98 11.85 4.09 0.07
C TRP A 98 10.36 4.20 0.35
N LEU A 99 9.80 3.43 1.28
CA LEU A 99 8.41 3.55 1.72
C LEU A 99 8.10 4.97 2.21
N ALA A 100 8.95 5.53 3.06
CA ALA A 100 8.80 6.89 3.57
C ALA A 100 8.87 7.98 2.49
N SER A 101 9.40 7.67 1.31
CA SER A 101 9.43 8.57 0.15
C SER A 101 8.21 8.43 -0.78
N CYS A 102 7.35 7.45 -0.56
CA CYS A 102 6.14 7.28 -1.34
C CYS A 102 5.17 8.45 -1.13
N HIS A 103 4.51 8.86 -2.20
CA HIS A 103 3.49 9.92 -2.13
C HIS A 103 2.22 9.44 -1.43
N GLU A 104 1.38 10.37 -1.01
CA GLU A 104 0.08 10.05 -0.41
C GLU A 104 -1.00 9.78 -1.46
N GLN A 105 -0.80 10.27 -2.68
CA GLN A 105 -1.76 10.14 -3.78
C GLN A 105 -1.04 10.07 -5.12
N ILE A 106 -1.71 9.53 -6.12
CA ILE A 106 -1.18 9.43 -7.49
C ILE A 106 -2.26 9.77 -8.52
N VAL A 107 -1.96 10.72 -9.40
CA VAL A 107 -2.78 10.96 -10.60
C VAL A 107 -2.23 10.08 -11.72
N PHE A 108 -2.99 9.10 -12.17
CA PHE A 108 -2.54 8.17 -13.19
C PHE A 108 -3.30 8.25 -14.52
N ASN A 109 -4.36 9.06 -14.56
CA ASN A 109 -5.10 9.47 -15.74
C ASN A 109 -5.69 10.87 -15.47
N ALA A 110 -6.08 11.61 -16.51
CA ALA A 110 -6.68 12.95 -16.37
C ALA A 110 -7.86 13.00 -15.40
N ASP A 111 -8.62 11.90 -15.29
CA ASP A 111 -9.83 11.79 -14.48
C ASP A 111 -9.72 10.81 -13.31
N CYS A 112 -8.50 10.31 -13.02
CA CYS A 112 -8.31 9.26 -12.03
C CYS A 112 -7.22 9.63 -11.02
N LEU A 113 -7.65 9.82 -9.78
CA LEU A 113 -6.80 9.98 -8.60
C LEU A 113 -6.79 8.66 -7.82
N GLY A 114 -5.60 8.12 -7.55
CA GLY A 114 -5.41 7.00 -6.63
C GLY A 114 -5.05 7.51 -5.25
N VAL A 115 -5.76 7.04 -4.25
CA VAL A 115 -5.55 7.31 -2.82
C VAL A 115 -5.60 6.01 -2.04
N HIS A 116 -5.02 6.00 -0.84
CA HIS A 116 -5.23 4.95 0.14
C HIS A 116 -6.27 5.42 1.15
N GLY A 117 -7.26 4.56 1.46
CA GLY A 117 -8.37 4.93 2.32
C GLY A 117 -9.34 5.90 1.64
N SER A 118 -9.22 7.19 1.90
CA SER A 118 -10.03 8.23 1.29
C SER A 118 -9.18 9.40 0.78
N PRO A 119 -9.73 10.30 -0.07
CA PRO A 119 -9.05 11.52 -0.48
C PRO A 119 -8.61 12.43 0.66
N SER A 120 -9.32 12.39 1.78
CA SER A 120 -9.04 13.23 2.95
C SER A 120 -8.15 12.58 4.00
N ASN A 121 -8.17 11.24 4.09
CA ASN A 121 -7.42 10.52 5.12
C ASN A 121 -7.16 9.06 4.73
N ARG A 122 -5.94 8.58 4.87
CA ARG A 122 -5.54 7.21 4.57
C ARG A 122 -6.09 6.15 5.53
N ASP A 123 -6.59 6.55 6.70
CA ASP A 123 -7.21 5.66 7.69
C ASP A 123 -8.72 5.51 7.53
N ASP A 124 -9.34 6.31 6.65
CA ASP A 124 -10.77 6.27 6.44
C ASP A 124 -11.20 5.10 5.56
N TYR A 125 -12.39 4.57 5.85
CA TYR A 125 -13.06 3.58 5.01
C TYR A 125 -14.27 4.21 4.32
N ILE A 126 -14.37 4.05 3.02
CA ILE A 126 -15.56 4.38 2.23
C ILE A 126 -16.38 3.11 2.10
N ILE A 127 -17.39 2.94 2.95
CA ILE A 127 -18.18 1.71 3.06
C ILE A 127 -19.53 1.86 2.35
N ASP A 128 -20.09 3.06 2.34
CA ASP A 128 -21.38 3.31 1.72
C ASP A 128 -21.37 4.56 0.81
N TRP A 129 -22.53 4.82 0.19
CA TRP A 129 -22.71 5.95 -0.71
C TRP A 129 -22.56 7.30 -0.01
N LEU A 130 -22.96 7.40 1.25
CA LEU A 130 -22.85 8.67 2.01
C LEU A 130 -21.40 8.99 2.32
N ASP A 131 -20.60 7.98 2.63
CA ASP A 131 -19.15 8.14 2.81
C ASP A 131 -18.51 8.65 1.51
N ALA A 132 -18.88 8.06 0.37
CA ALA A 132 -18.36 8.47 -0.93
C ALA A 132 -18.73 9.93 -1.27
N VAL A 133 -19.98 10.33 -1.03
CA VAL A 133 -20.44 11.71 -1.30
C VAL A 133 -19.68 12.73 -0.48
N ARG A 134 -19.41 12.47 0.80
CA ARG A 134 -18.63 13.36 1.67
C ARG A 134 -17.21 13.61 1.19
N GLN A 135 -16.65 12.72 0.37
CA GLN A 135 -15.30 12.87 -0.19
C GLN A 135 -15.29 13.69 -1.50
N LEU A 136 -16.46 14.02 -2.05
CA LEU A 136 -16.62 14.85 -3.26
C LEU A 136 -16.88 16.33 -2.98
N GLU A 137 -17.11 16.69 -1.72
CA GLU A 137 -17.30 18.06 -1.23
C GLU A 137 -15.95 18.73 -0.86
#